data_609d92b72942e34736bac485db23bb82
#
_entry.id   609d92b72942e34736bac485db23bb82
#
_cell.length_a   1.000
_cell.length_b   1.000
_cell.length_c   1.000
_cell.angle_alpha   90.00
_cell.angle_beta   90.00
_cell.angle_gamma   90.00
#
_symmetry.space_group_name_H-M   'P 1'
#
loop_
_entity.id
_entity.type
_entity.pdbx_description
1 polymer ?
#
loop_
_entity_poly.entity_id
_entity_poly.type
_entity_poly.pdbx_seq_one_letter_code
_entity_poly.pdbx_strand_id
1 'polypeptide(L)'
;MKIKRRKDNKNRVLKDGKYQRSNGSYEYKWRDKKGKRHSIYAKSLDLLRQKEATLLKDAINGINYNKKITVNDLFKKWKTLKKGLKDNTFQNYQYLYELFISESIGEITIKNLKKSDVRLFYNHLADKRHLKISTIDNIHTVPHQVLDIAVDDEYILNNPSDNALKELEQTEKKERKL
;
A
#
# COMPACT_ATOMS: atom_id res chain seq x y z
N MET A 1 14.10 40.29 -17.82
CA MET A 1 14.17 40.24 -16.35
C MET A 1 14.71 38.88 -15.91
N LYS A 2 15.92 38.80 -15.25
CA LYS A 2 16.42 37.53 -14.71
C LYS A 2 15.60 37.16 -13.46
N ILE A 3 14.84 36.07 -13.50
CA ILE A 3 14.09 35.57 -12.35
C ILE A 3 15.09 35.16 -11.25
N LYS A 4 15.09 35.89 -10.14
CA LYS A 4 15.98 35.62 -8.99
C LYS A 4 15.53 34.31 -8.34
N ARG A 5 16.23 33.21 -8.65
CA ARG A 5 15.92 31.88 -8.09
C ARG A 5 16.23 31.85 -6.58
N ARG A 6 15.30 31.34 -5.79
CA ARG A 6 15.50 31.14 -4.35
C ARG A 6 16.65 30.16 -4.09
N LYS A 7 17.40 30.40 -3.04
CA LYS A 7 18.50 29.53 -2.59
C LYS A 7 18.28 29.14 -1.12
N ASP A 8 18.83 27.99 -0.74
CA ASP A 8 18.89 27.58 0.65
C ASP A 8 20.12 28.21 1.39
N ASN A 9 20.28 27.90 2.67
CA ASN A 9 21.41 28.38 3.49
C ASN A 9 22.78 27.84 3.04
N LYS A 10 22.81 26.86 2.12
CA LYS A 10 24.02 26.30 1.49
C LYS A 10 24.19 26.80 0.05
N ASN A 11 23.53 27.92 -0.34
CA ASN A 11 23.56 28.50 -1.68
C ASN A 11 23.04 27.60 -2.81
N ARG A 12 22.35 26.49 -2.50
CA ARG A 12 21.73 25.60 -3.51
C ARG A 12 20.42 26.19 -4.00
N VAL A 13 20.18 26.13 -5.32
CA VAL A 13 18.95 26.63 -5.92
C VAL A 13 17.77 25.77 -5.53
N LEU A 14 16.73 26.39 -5.00
CA LEU A 14 15.44 25.79 -4.74
C LEU A 14 14.52 26.00 -5.94
N LYS A 15 14.14 24.90 -6.61
CA LYS A 15 13.16 24.91 -7.71
C LYS A 15 11.76 25.28 -7.19
N ASP A 16 10.84 25.60 -8.11
CA ASP A 16 9.48 25.99 -7.77
C ASP A 16 8.79 25.01 -6.82
N GLY A 17 7.99 25.55 -5.91
CA GLY A 17 7.31 24.80 -4.86
C GLY A 17 8.20 24.37 -3.67
N LYS A 18 9.52 24.52 -3.76
CA LYS A 18 10.47 24.12 -2.69
C LYS A 18 10.87 25.29 -1.82
N TYR A 19 10.95 25.02 -0.52
CA TYR A 19 11.30 26.00 0.52
C TYR A 19 12.19 25.36 1.58
N GLN A 20 13.13 26.15 2.12
CA GLN A 20 13.78 25.80 3.38
C GLN A 20 13.04 26.52 4.52
N ARG A 21 12.71 25.79 5.57
CA ARG A 21 12.07 26.29 6.78
C ARG A 21 13.11 26.83 7.76
N SER A 22 12.68 27.66 8.73
CA SER A 22 13.55 28.23 9.78
C SER A 22 14.29 27.18 10.60
N ASN A 23 13.67 26.00 10.80
CA ASN A 23 14.30 24.87 11.51
C ASN A 23 15.29 24.05 10.64
N GLY A 24 15.65 24.55 9.45
CA GLY A 24 16.59 23.89 8.54
C GLY A 24 15.99 22.76 7.69
N SER A 25 14.77 22.30 7.96
CA SER A 25 14.09 21.29 7.14
C SER A 25 13.61 21.88 5.81
N TYR A 26 13.28 21.01 4.87
CA TYR A 26 12.81 21.41 3.54
C TYR A 26 11.35 21.02 3.37
N GLU A 27 10.60 21.83 2.61
CA GLU A 27 9.20 21.64 2.28
C GLU A 27 9.02 21.77 0.76
N TYR A 28 8.20 20.88 0.17
CA TYR A 28 7.71 21.00 -1.19
C TYR A 28 6.20 21.14 -1.16
N LYS A 29 5.67 22.18 -1.81
CA LYS A 29 4.25 22.51 -1.92
C LYS A 29 3.80 22.36 -3.36
N TRP A 30 2.66 21.70 -3.57
CA TRP A 30 2.01 21.60 -4.89
C TRP A 30 0.49 21.66 -4.76
N ARG A 31 -0.17 21.77 -5.91
CA ARG A 31 -1.62 21.62 -6.01
C ARG A 31 -1.93 20.38 -6.84
N ASP A 32 -2.94 19.62 -6.43
CA ASP A 32 -3.46 18.53 -7.25
C ASP A 32 -4.35 19.06 -8.38
N LYS A 33 -4.83 18.14 -9.24
CA LYS A 33 -5.74 18.47 -10.37
C LYS A 33 -7.06 19.12 -9.91
N LYS A 34 -7.45 18.95 -8.65
CA LYS A 34 -8.64 19.56 -8.04
C LYS A 34 -8.34 20.90 -7.37
N GLY A 35 -7.12 21.43 -7.49
CA GLY A 35 -6.68 22.69 -6.91
C GLY A 35 -6.34 22.63 -5.40
N LYS A 36 -6.47 21.46 -4.75
CA LYS A 36 -6.15 21.28 -3.34
C LYS A 36 -4.65 21.37 -3.10
N ARG A 37 -4.25 22.11 -2.07
CA ARG A 37 -2.85 22.28 -1.66
C ARG A 37 -2.36 21.10 -0.85
N HIS A 38 -1.15 20.67 -1.16
CA HIS A 38 -0.42 19.59 -0.49
C HIS A 38 0.99 20.02 -0.16
N SER A 39 1.57 19.42 0.88
CA SER A 39 2.96 19.64 1.28
C SER A 39 3.60 18.35 1.75
N ILE A 40 4.89 18.17 1.42
CA ILE A 40 5.74 17.16 2.00
C ILE A 40 6.98 17.80 2.62
N TYR A 41 7.55 17.11 3.59
CA TYR A 41 8.67 17.58 4.37
C TYR A 41 9.81 16.58 4.34
N ALA A 42 11.06 17.11 4.42
CA ALA A 42 12.26 16.29 4.52
C ALA A 42 13.35 17.02 5.33
N LYS A 43 14.22 16.25 5.99
CA LYS A 43 15.36 16.78 6.74
C LYS A 43 16.47 17.32 5.82
N SER A 44 16.54 16.86 4.57
CA SER A 44 17.52 17.31 3.58
C SER A 44 16.85 17.60 2.23
N LEU A 45 17.52 18.43 1.40
CA LEU A 45 17.05 18.76 0.07
C LEU A 45 17.03 17.54 -0.87
N ASP A 46 17.99 16.65 -0.71
CA ASP A 46 18.09 15.45 -1.56
C ASP A 46 16.98 14.45 -1.22
N LEU A 47 16.67 14.27 0.06
CA LEU A 47 15.53 13.47 0.48
C LEU A 47 14.20 14.09 0.01
N LEU A 48 14.09 15.43 0.00
CA LEU A 48 12.91 16.09 -0.55
C LEU A 48 12.75 15.83 -2.04
N ARG A 49 13.85 15.87 -2.81
CA ARG A 49 13.86 15.56 -4.25
C ARG A 49 13.47 14.12 -4.54
N GLN A 50 13.95 13.16 -3.73
CA GLN A 50 13.53 11.76 -3.85
C GLN A 50 12.03 11.59 -3.61
N LYS A 51 11.50 12.21 -2.55
CA LYS A 51 10.06 12.20 -2.26
C LYS A 51 9.25 12.84 -3.39
N GLU A 52 9.70 13.94 -3.95
CA GLU A 52 9.06 14.60 -5.10
C GLU A 52 9.06 13.70 -6.33
N ALA A 53 10.18 13.04 -6.64
CA ALA A 53 10.26 12.11 -7.76
C ALA A 53 9.26 10.95 -7.62
N THR A 54 9.12 10.40 -6.41
CA THR A 54 8.11 9.38 -6.11
C THR A 54 6.70 9.91 -6.33
N LEU A 55 6.41 11.13 -5.84
CA LEU A 55 5.12 11.79 -6.04
C LEU A 55 4.76 12.00 -7.51
N LEU A 56 5.73 12.45 -8.30
CA LEU A 56 5.54 12.65 -9.74
C LEU A 56 5.29 11.33 -10.46
N LYS A 57 6.02 10.27 -10.08
CA LYS A 57 5.80 8.93 -10.60
C LYS A 57 4.40 8.42 -10.24
N ASP A 58 3.98 8.57 -8.99
CA ASP A 58 2.63 8.19 -8.54
C ASP A 58 1.54 8.98 -9.29
N ALA A 59 1.76 10.29 -9.51
CA ALA A 59 0.82 11.15 -10.23
C ALA A 59 0.71 10.77 -11.72
N ILE A 60 1.81 10.38 -12.37
CA ILE A 60 1.83 9.88 -13.76
C ILE A 60 1.04 8.56 -13.84
N ASN A 61 1.18 7.71 -12.85
CA ASN A 61 0.49 6.42 -12.77
C ASN A 61 -0.96 6.52 -12.24
N GLY A 62 -1.49 7.72 -12.05
CA GLY A 62 -2.85 7.95 -11.53
C GLY A 62 -3.02 7.73 -10.03
N ILE A 63 -1.98 7.31 -9.31
CA ILE A 63 -2.06 6.90 -7.90
C ILE A 63 -2.44 8.06 -6.98
N ASN A 64 -3.47 7.88 -6.19
CA ASN A 64 -4.01 8.88 -5.28
C ASN A 64 -3.13 9.04 -4.03
N TYR A 65 -2.28 10.06 -4.00
CA TYR A 65 -1.26 10.28 -2.97
C TYR A 65 -1.80 10.49 -1.54
N ASN A 66 -3.04 10.96 -1.40
CA ASN A 66 -3.49 11.65 -0.18
C ASN A 66 -4.23 10.79 0.86
N LYS A 67 -4.42 9.51 0.64
CA LYS A 67 -5.15 8.69 1.60
C LYS A 67 -4.21 7.69 2.27
N LYS A 68 -4.01 7.85 3.57
CA LYS A 68 -3.47 6.80 4.44
C LYS A 68 -4.56 5.75 4.66
N ILE A 69 -4.88 4.98 3.62
CA ILE A 69 -5.88 3.91 3.68
C ILE A 69 -5.16 2.63 4.08
N THR A 70 -5.67 1.94 5.08
CA THR A 70 -5.23 0.62 5.50
C THR A 70 -5.97 -0.49 4.74
N VAL A 71 -5.49 -1.72 4.83
CA VAL A 71 -6.22 -2.89 4.32
C VAL A 71 -7.56 -3.02 5.04
N ASN A 72 -7.63 -2.73 6.35
CA ASN A 72 -8.86 -2.71 7.13
C ASN A 72 -9.90 -1.71 6.59
N ASP A 73 -9.45 -0.52 6.17
CA ASP A 73 -10.37 0.46 5.59
C ASP A 73 -10.93 0.00 4.24
N LEU A 74 -10.11 -0.65 3.42
CA LEU A 74 -10.58 -1.27 2.18
C LEU A 74 -11.51 -2.45 2.42
N PHE A 75 -11.28 -3.26 3.45
CA PHE A 75 -12.20 -4.33 3.81
C PHE A 75 -13.57 -3.79 4.21
N LYS A 76 -13.65 -2.67 4.96
CA LYS A 76 -14.92 -2.00 5.23
C LYS A 76 -15.62 -1.59 3.93
N LYS A 77 -14.89 -1.05 2.96
CA LYS A 77 -15.43 -0.73 1.64
C LYS A 77 -15.87 -1.98 0.88
N TRP A 78 -15.05 -3.03 0.88
CA TRP A 78 -15.37 -4.32 0.26
C TRP A 78 -16.69 -4.88 0.78
N LYS A 79 -16.93 -4.85 2.11
CA LYS A 79 -18.20 -5.31 2.71
C LYS A 79 -19.42 -4.55 2.13
N THR A 80 -19.30 -3.27 1.85
CA THR A 80 -20.41 -2.49 1.27
C THR A 80 -20.65 -2.78 -0.21
N LEU A 81 -19.63 -3.20 -0.94
CA LEU A 81 -19.70 -3.49 -2.36
C LEU A 81 -20.21 -4.90 -2.68
N LYS A 82 -19.95 -5.87 -1.80
CA LYS A 82 -20.27 -7.30 -2.01
C LYS A 82 -21.71 -7.65 -1.65
N LYS A 83 -22.68 -7.09 -2.38
CA LYS A 83 -24.12 -7.35 -2.19
C LYS A 83 -24.64 -8.66 -2.82
N GLY A 84 -23.84 -9.32 -3.69
CA GLY A 84 -24.28 -10.50 -4.45
C GLY A 84 -23.81 -11.84 -3.86
N LEU A 85 -23.13 -11.85 -2.71
CA LEU A 85 -22.71 -13.08 -2.07
C LEU A 85 -23.84 -13.69 -1.25
N LYS A 86 -23.89 -15.05 -1.22
CA LYS A 86 -24.75 -15.77 -0.27
C LYS A 86 -24.34 -15.44 1.17
N ASP A 87 -25.29 -15.29 2.08
CA ASP A 87 -25.05 -14.88 3.47
C ASP A 87 -23.98 -15.73 4.16
N ASN A 88 -24.03 -17.03 4.04
CA ASN A 88 -23.05 -17.93 4.63
C ASN A 88 -21.62 -17.70 4.09
N THR A 89 -21.50 -17.42 2.79
CA THR A 89 -20.20 -17.12 2.17
C THR A 89 -19.66 -15.78 2.68
N PHE A 90 -20.52 -14.78 2.77
CA PHE A 90 -20.15 -13.47 3.28
C PHE A 90 -19.73 -13.51 4.75
N GLN A 91 -20.48 -14.21 5.60
CA GLN A 91 -20.14 -14.41 7.00
C GLN A 91 -18.81 -15.16 7.17
N ASN A 92 -18.57 -16.22 6.36
CA ASN A 92 -17.30 -16.94 6.37
C ASN A 92 -16.12 -16.03 5.99
N TYR A 93 -16.27 -15.18 4.97
CA TYR A 93 -15.22 -14.24 4.58
C TYR A 93 -14.95 -13.19 5.66
N GLN A 94 -15.98 -12.67 6.32
CA GLN A 94 -15.82 -11.78 7.46
C GLN A 94 -15.06 -12.47 8.61
N TYR A 95 -15.47 -13.68 8.96
CA TYR A 95 -14.81 -14.47 10.02
C TYR A 95 -13.33 -14.72 9.72
N LEU A 96 -12.99 -15.15 8.49
CA LEU A 96 -11.61 -15.38 8.08
C LEU A 96 -10.78 -14.08 8.12
N TYR A 97 -11.38 -12.98 7.70
CA TYR A 97 -10.71 -11.67 7.74
C TYR A 97 -10.42 -11.23 9.17
N GLU A 98 -11.42 -11.26 10.03
CA GLU A 98 -11.31 -10.84 11.42
C GLU A 98 -10.33 -11.73 12.21
N LEU A 99 -10.37 -13.04 11.97
CA LEU A 99 -9.53 -13.99 12.69
C LEU A 99 -8.05 -13.94 12.30
N PHE A 100 -7.73 -13.72 11.02
CA PHE A 100 -6.36 -13.88 10.53
C PHE A 100 -5.72 -12.59 10.02
N ILE A 101 -6.51 -11.65 9.47
CA ILE A 101 -5.99 -10.55 8.65
C ILE A 101 -6.02 -9.22 9.40
N SER A 102 -7.10 -8.94 10.14
CA SER A 102 -7.38 -7.63 10.72
C SER A 102 -6.25 -7.09 11.61
N GLU A 103 -5.69 -7.92 12.49
CA GLU A 103 -4.62 -7.57 13.43
C GLU A 103 -3.21 -7.81 12.87
N SER A 104 -3.10 -8.30 11.64
CA SER A 104 -1.82 -8.58 10.98
C SER A 104 -1.58 -7.58 9.83
N ILE A 105 -1.71 -8.03 8.59
CA ILE A 105 -1.56 -7.15 7.42
C ILE A 105 -2.70 -6.13 7.27
N GLY A 106 -3.80 -6.31 7.99
CA GLY A 106 -4.96 -5.42 8.01
C GLY A 106 -4.64 -3.98 8.40
N GLU A 107 -3.71 -3.78 9.33
CA GLU A 107 -3.31 -2.45 9.82
C GLU A 107 -2.30 -1.75 8.91
N ILE A 108 -1.70 -2.47 7.97
CA ILE A 108 -0.71 -1.90 7.06
C ILE A 108 -1.42 -0.96 6.07
N THR A 109 -0.85 0.23 5.88
CA THR A 109 -1.34 1.13 4.83
C THR A 109 -1.07 0.53 3.46
N ILE A 110 -2.03 0.63 2.55
CA ILE A 110 -1.99 0.03 1.21
C ILE A 110 -0.70 0.38 0.45
N LYS A 111 -0.24 1.62 0.54
CA LYS A 111 1.02 2.06 -0.11
C LYS A 111 2.28 1.42 0.46
N ASN A 112 2.24 0.98 1.70
CA ASN A 112 3.38 0.37 2.38
C ASN A 112 3.34 -1.15 2.31
N LEU A 113 2.19 -1.75 2.01
CA LEU A 113 2.05 -3.19 1.90
C LEU A 113 2.82 -3.71 0.68
N LYS A 114 3.83 -4.52 0.96
CA LYS A 114 4.66 -5.15 -0.07
C LYS A 114 4.24 -6.60 -0.29
N LYS A 115 4.57 -7.13 -1.44
CA LYS A 115 4.39 -8.55 -1.75
C LYS A 115 5.12 -9.47 -0.75
N SER A 116 6.28 -9.05 -0.25
CA SER A 116 7.02 -9.75 0.81
C SER A 116 6.25 -9.85 2.12
N ASP A 117 5.51 -8.80 2.51
CA ASP A 117 4.75 -8.78 3.75
C ASP A 117 3.59 -9.79 3.66
N VAL A 118 2.93 -9.86 2.51
CA VAL A 118 1.85 -10.83 2.26
C VAL A 118 2.39 -12.27 2.26
N ARG A 119 3.56 -12.52 1.65
CA ARG A 119 4.20 -13.84 1.69
C ARG A 119 4.61 -14.24 3.10
N LEU A 120 5.23 -13.34 3.86
CA LEU A 120 5.59 -13.59 5.26
C LEU A 120 4.37 -13.90 6.13
N PHE A 121 3.25 -13.21 5.87
CA PHE A 121 2.00 -13.51 6.54
C PHE A 121 1.53 -14.94 6.27
N TYR A 122 1.53 -15.40 5.00
CA TYR A 122 1.13 -16.79 4.69
C TYR A 122 2.12 -17.83 5.20
N ASN A 123 3.42 -17.56 5.14
CA ASN A 123 4.43 -18.44 5.75
C ASN A 123 4.19 -18.56 7.27
N HIS A 124 3.86 -17.46 7.94
CA HIS A 124 3.52 -17.49 9.36
C HIS A 124 2.28 -18.35 9.65
N LEU A 125 1.25 -18.31 8.80
CA LEU A 125 0.07 -19.18 8.94
C LEU A 125 0.43 -20.66 8.77
N ALA A 126 1.32 -20.99 7.83
CA ALA A 126 1.80 -22.36 7.63
C ALA A 126 2.68 -22.83 8.79
N ASP A 127 3.73 -22.07 9.13
CA ASP A 127 4.79 -22.51 10.04
C ASP A 127 4.38 -22.42 11.53
N LYS A 128 3.66 -21.36 11.92
CA LYS A 128 3.30 -21.09 13.33
C LYS A 128 1.90 -21.49 13.68
N ARG A 129 0.96 -21.42 12.76
CA ARG A 129 -0.43 -21.83 12.97
C ARG A 129 -0.71 -23.24 12.43
N HIS A 130 0.27 -23.86 11.78
CA HIS A 130 0.21 -25.22 11.19
C HIS A 130 -1.03 -25.42 10.30
N LEU A 131 -1.44 -24.35 9.57
CA LEU A 131 -2.58 -24.43 8.68
C LEU A 131 -2.18 -25.11 7.36
N LYS A 132 -3.07 -25.95 6.85
CA LYS A 132 -2.93 -26.58 5.53
C LYS A 132 -2.97 -25.50 4.45
N ILE A 133 -2.28 -25.72 3.34
CA ILE A 133 -2.23 -24.75 2.22
C ILE A 133 -3.62 -24.49 1.66
N SER A 134 -4.49 -25.50 1.59
CA SER A 134 -5.88 -25.33 1.18
C SER A 134 -6.68 -24.37 2.10
N THR A 135 -6.37 -24.36 3.40
CA THR A 135 -6.97 -23.40 4.35
C THR A 135 -6.41 -22.00 4.13
N ILE A 136 -5.09 -21.88 3.88
CA ILE A 136 -4.43 -20.61 3.59
C ILE A 136 -4.94 -20.02 2.26
N ASP A 137 -5.23 -20.85 1.28
CA ASP A 137 -5.82 -20.42 0.00
C ASP A 137 -7.24 -19.85 0.20
N ASN A 138 -8.06 -20.48 1.04
CA ASN A 138 -9.35 -19.93 1.44
C ASN A 138 -9.22 -18.58 2.16
N ILE A 139 -8.21 -18.44 3.04
CA ILE A 139 -7.90 -17.17 3.71
C ILE A 139 -7.43 -16.13 2.68
N HIS A 140 -6.59 -16.52 1.71
CA HIS A 140 -6.07 -15.67 0.64
C HIS A 140 -7.17 -15.03 -0.22
N THR A 141 -8.27 -15.77 -0.44
CA THR A 141 -9.38 -15.28 -1.28
C THR A 141 -9.91 -13.92 -0.83
N VAL A 142 -9.92 -13.62 0.48
CA VAL A 142 -10.49 -12.37 1.00
C VAL A 142 -9.56 -11.17 0.80
N PRO A 143 -8.30 -11.19 1.30
CA PRO A 143 -7.39 -10.07 1.10
C PRO A 143 -7.08 -9.84 -0.38
N HIS A 144 -7.09 -10.88 -1.22
CA HIS A 144 -6.90 -10.73 -2.66
C HIS A 144 -7.99 -9.83 -3.26
N GLN A 145 -9.27 -10.14 -3.01
CA GLN A 145 -10.39 -9.31 -3.48
C GLN A 145 -10.39 -7.90 -2.89
N VAL A 146 -9.97 -7.74 -1.64
CA VAL A 146 -9.87 -6.43 -0.98
C VAL A 146 -8.77 -5.58 -1.64
N LEU A 147 -7.65 -6.20 -1.98
CA LEU A 147 -6.52 -5.53 -2.63
C LEU A 147 -6.76 -5.25 -4.11
N ASP A 148 -7.64 -6.02 -4.80
CA ASP A 148 -8.12 -5.68 -6.14
C ASP A 148 -8.84 -4.33 -6.14
N ILE A 149 -9.64 -4.03 -5.12
CA ILE A 149 -10.25 -2.69 -4.98
C ILE A 149 -9.17 -1.59 -4.87
N ALA A 150 -8.02 -1.90 -4.26
CA ALA A 150 -6.93 -0.93 -4.19
C ALA A 150 -6.33 -0.64 -5.56
N VAL A 151 -6.31 -1.62 -6.46
CA VAL A 151 -5.88 -1.45 -7.86
C VAL A 151 -6.95 -0.71 -8.65
N ASP A 152 -8.21 -1.13 -8.57
CA ASP A 152 -9.34 -0.52 -9.27
C ASP A 152 -9.55 0.96 -8.90
N ASP A 153 -9.33 1.29 -7.62
CA ASP A 153 -9.42 2.66 -7.09
C ASP A 153 -8.13 3.47 -7.25
N GLU A 154 -7.12 2.95 -7.96
CA GLU A 154 -5.85 3.62 -8.23
C GLU A 154 -5.06 4.00 -6.95
N TYR A 155 -5.11 3.17 -5.90
CA TYR A 155 -4.26 3.34 -4.71
C TYR A 155 -2.89 2.68 -4.88
N ILE A 156 -2.82 1.60 -5.65
CA ILE A 156 -1.62 0.85 -6.03
C ILE A 156 -1.71 0.38 -7.48
N LEU A 157 -0.58 0.08 -8.11
CA LEU A 157 -0.52 -0.36 -9.51
C LEU A 157 -0.83 -1.85 -9.68
N ASN A 158 -0.40 -2.67 -8.74
CA ASN A 158 -0.52 -4.12 -8.80
C ASN A 158 -0.97 -4.65 -7.45
N ASN A 159 -1.71 -5.75 -7.46
CA ASN A 159 -2.12 -6.43 -6.24
C ASN A 159 -0.92 -7.14 -5.60
N PRO A 160 -0.50 -6.78 -4.37
CA PRO A 160 0.64 -7.41 -3.72
C PRO A 160 0.40 -8.87 -3.31
N SER A 161 -0.85 -9.34 -3.33
CA SER A 161 -1.18 -10.74 -3.06
C SER A 161 -1.09 -11.64 -4.30
N ASP A 162 -0.89 -11.08 -5.50
CA ASP A 162 -0.73 -11.86 -6.72
C ASP A 162 0.41 -12.87 -6.61
N ASN A 163 0.09 -14.15 -6.85
CA ASN A 163 1.03 -15.26 -6.77
C ASN A 163 1.78 -15.37 -5.42
N ALA A 164 1.20 -14.87 -4.33
CA ALA A 164 1.86 -14.87 -3.03
C ALA A 164 1.96 -16.29 -2.41
N LEU A 165 1.08 -17.22 -2.78
CA LEU A 165 1.07 -18.61 -2.31
C LEU A 165 1.95 -19.56 -3.13
N LYS A 166 2.45 -19.13 -4.29
CA LYS A 166 3.12 -20.01 -5.25
C LYS A 166 4.30 -20.82 -4.66
N GLU A 167 5.07 -20.23 -3.76
CA GLU A 167 6.21 -20.90 -3.14
C GLU A 167 5.77 -21.97 -2.12
N LEU A 168 4.75 -21.66 -1.31
CA LEU A 168 4.16 -22.61 -0.36
C LEU A 168 3.56 -23.83 -1.08
N GLU A 169 2.82 -23.61 -2.16
CA GLU A 169 2.25 -24.68 -2.99
C GLU A 169 3.33 -25.59 -3.60
N GLN A 170 4.45 -25.00 -4.01
CA GLN A 170 5.57 -25.76 -4.55
C GLN A 170 6.25 -26.63 -3.48
N THR A 171 6.37 -26.14 -2.25
CA THR A 171 6.94 -26.89 -1.14
C THR A 171 6.07 -28.08 -0.80
N GLU A 172 4.77 -27.90 -0.65
CA GLU A 172 3.82 -29.00 -0.38
C GLU A 172 3.85 -30.08 -1.48
N LYS A 173 3.94 -29.65 -2.76
CA LYS A 173 4.03 -30.60 -3.89
C LYS A 173 5.33 -31.42 -3.87
N LYS A 174 6.43 -30.89 -3.33
CA LYS A 174 7.68 -31.62 -3.17
C LYS A 174 7.58 -32.62 -2.03
N GLU A 175 7.03 -32.23 -0.90
CA GLU A 175 6.85 -33.11 0.27
C GLU A 175 5.93 -34.30 -0.02
N ARG A 176 4.88 -34.12 -0.83
CA ARG A 176 3.98 -35.22 -1.26
C ARG A 176 4.61 -36.22 -2.23
N LYS A 177 5.77 -35.92 -2.80
CA LYS A 177 6.48 -36.78 -3.76
C LYS A 177 7.61 -37.58 -3.12
N LEU A 178 7.90 -37.34 -1.86
CA LEU A 178 8.86 -38.08 -1.01
C LEU A 178 8.11 -39.13 -0.18
#